data_903bf7cf415d23fc3e81224a4a24f38d
#
_entry.id   903bf7cf415d23fc3e81224a4a24f38d
#
_cell.length_a   1.000
_cell.length_b   1.000
_cell.length_c   1.000
_cell.angle_alpha   90.00
_cell.angle_beta   90.00
_cell.angle_gamma   90.00
#
_symmetry.space_group_name_H-M   'P 1'
#
loop_
_entity.id
_entity.type
_entity.pdbx_description
1 polymer ?
#
loop_
_entity_poly.entity_id
_entity_poly.type
_entity_poly.pdbx_seq_one_letter_code
_entity_poly.pdbx_strand_id
1 'polypeptide(L)'
;MGWLNRMTQFKEKAGKDKEKASIGLYSYPVLMAADILLYDSTHVPVGDDQKQHLELCRDIAQKFNNDYEIENFFIVPEPMIKKEFSRIMSLKDGLKKMSKSEVSELSRINLTDDKDQIINKIKKAKTDTLPLPSTIEELEKRPEAKNLMGIYSSLMDVSLEDTINKFSEKNFSEFKENLSQVM
;
A
#
# COMPACT_ATOMS: atom_id res chain seq x y z
N MET A 1 6.18 -23.63 -14.61
CA MET A 1 4.85 -23.74 -13.96
C MET A 1 4.93 -23.86 -12.44
N GLY A 2 5.94 -24.48 -11.84
CA GLY A 2 6.03 -24.64 -10.39
C GLY A 2 6.03 -23.34 -9.56
N TRP A 3 6.58 -22.27 -10.07
CA TRP A 3 6.62 -20.97 -9.37
C TRP A 3 5.25 -20.34 -9.20
N LEU A 4 4.42 -20.34 -10.25
CA LEU A 4 3.07 -19.77 -10.19
C LEU A 4 2.15 -20.51 -9.22
N ASN A 5 2.32 -21.80 -9.05
CA ASN A 5 1.55 -22.61 -8.10
C ASN A 5 1.84 -22.25 -6.63
N ARG A 6 2.96 -21.57 -6.35
CA ARG A 6 3.35 -21.15 -5.01
C ARG A 6 2.78 -19.78 -4.63
N MET A 7 2.26 -19.01 -5.60
CA MET A 7 1.75 -17.67 -5.38
C MET A 7 0.57 -17.66 -4.41
N THR A 8 0.71 -16.94 -3.30
CA THR A 8 -0.33 -16.88 -2.24
C THR A 8 -1.59 -16.21 -2.74
N GLN A 9 -1.49 -15.12 -3.49
CA GLN A 9 -2.66 -14.42 -4.05
C GLN A 9 -3.48 -15.30 -5.00
N PHE A 10 -2.83 -16.17 -5.78
CA PHE A 10 -3.57 -17.14 -6.60
C PHE A 10 -4.36 -18.09 -5.71
N LYS A 11 -3.73 -18.62 -4.64
CA LYS A 11 -4.39 -19.56 -3.72
C LYS A 11 -5.57 -18.91 -2.99
N GLU A 12 -5.42 -17.68 -2.56
CA GLU A 12 -6.46 -16.92 -1.84
C GLU A 12 -7.64 -16.56 -2.74
N LYS A 13 -7.37 -16.03 -3.95
CA LYS A 13 -8.40 -15.58 -4.89
C LYS A 13 -9.09 -16.70 -5.64
N ALA A 14 -8.38 -17.80 -5.95
CA ALA A 14 -8.98 -18.97 -6.57
C ALA A 14 -9.88 -19.77 -5.62
N GLY A 15 -9.68 -19.61 -4.28
CA GLY A 15 -10.47 -20.31 -3.29
C GLY A 15 -10.36 -21.83 -3.38
N LYS A 16 -11.47 -22.53 -3.05
CA LYS A 16 -11.53 -24.00 -3.12
C LYS A 16 -11.66 -24.52 -4.55
N ASP A 17 -12.26 -23.73 -5.45
CA ASP A 17 -12.54 -24.12 -6.85
C ASP A 17 -11.48 -23.54 -7.80
N LYS A 18 -10.26 -24.05 -7.72
CA LYS A 18 -9.14 -23.61 -8.58
C LYS A 18 -9.42 -23.72 -10.07
N GLU A 19 -10.27 -24.68 -10.48
CA GLU A 19 -10.66 -24.90 -11.87
C GLU A 19 -11.53 -23.76 -12.45
N LYS A 20 -12.17 -22.96 -11.59
CA LYS A 20 -12.93 -21.77 -12.00
C LYS A 20 -12.09 -20.50 -12.05
N ALA A 21 -10.83 -20.57 -11.63
CA ALA A 21 -9.93 -19.42 -11.70
C ALA A 21 -9.58 -19.12 -13.17
N SER A 22 -9.63 -17.84 -13.54
CA SER A 22 -9.26 -17.43 -14.89
C SER A 22 -7.76 -17.62 -15.14
N ILE A 23 -7.39 -17.90 -16.40
CA ILE A 23 -5.98 -17.93 -16.83
C ILE A 23 -5.30 -16.58 -16.48
N GLY A 24 -6.01 -15.47 -16.60
CA GLY A 24 -5.49 -14.17 -16.21
C GLY A 24 -5.08 -14.09 -14.74
N LEU A 25 -5.87 -14.66 -13.82
CA LEU A 25 -5.51 -14.74 -12.40
C LEU A 25 -4.26 -15.59 -12.15
N TYR A 26 -4.03 -16.59 -12.96
CA TYR A 26 -2.86 -17.47 -12.85
C TYR A 26 -1.60 -16.83 -13.45
N SER A 27 -1.74 -16.15 -14.58
CA SER A 27 -0.60 -15.66 -15.39
C SER A 27 -0.21 -14.20 -15.13
N TYR A 28 -1.06 -13.37 -14.49
CA TYR A 28 -0.72 -11.94 -14.29
C TYR A 28 0.60 -11.67 -13.56
N PRO A 29 1.13 -12.55 -12.65
CA PRO A 29 2.43 -12.31 -12.05
C PRO A 29 3.58 -12.34 -13.09
N VAL A 30 3.41 -13.13 -14.16
CA VAL A 30 4.38 -13.15 -15.27
C VAL A 30 4.29 -11.87 -16.10
N LEU A 31 3.08 -11.36 -16.34
CA LEU A 31 2.89 -10.07 -17.01
C LEU A 31 3.54 -8.94 -16.21
N MET A 32 3.32 -8.91 -14.89
CA MET A 32 3.98 -7.93 -14.01
C MET A 32 5.51 -8.03 -14.09
N ALA A 33 6.07 -9.24 -14.11
CA ALA A 33 7.51 -9.43 -14.29
C ALA A 33 8.00 -8.89 -15.65
N ALA A 34 7.25 -9.14 -16.72
CA ALA A 34 7.58 -8.61 -18.05
C ALA A 34 7.56 -7.07 -18.06
N ASP A 35 6.55 -6.45 -17.46
CA ASP A 35 6.44 -4.98 -17.35
C ASP A 35 7.64 -4.36 -16.61
N ILE A 36 8.15 -5.02 -15.57
CA ILE A 36 9.30 -4.54 -14.79
C ILE A 36 10.61 -4.74 -15.58
N LEU A 37 10.82 -5.93 -16.12
CA LEU A 37 12.08 -6.30 -16.81
C LEU A 37 12.25 -5.57 -18.15
N LEU A 38 11.14 -5.24 -18.83
CA LEU A 38 11.18 -4.50 -20.10
C LEU A 38 11.84 -3.12 -19.98
N TYR A 39 11.75 -2.48 -18.81
CA TYR A 39 12.26 -1.14 -18.57
C TYR A 39 13.59 -1.10 -17.80
N ASP A 40 14.25 -2.24 -17.62
CA ASP A 40 15.52 -2.33 -16.87
C ASP A 40 15.45 -1.67 -15.49
N SER A 41 14.30 -1.84 -14.81
CA SER A 41 14.06 -1.22 -13.52
C SER A 41 15.04 -1.73 -12.46
N THR A 42 15.80 -0.84 -11.83
CA THR A 42 16.73 -1.19 -10.74
C THR A 42 16.01 -1.30 -9.40
N HIS A 43 14.98 -0.46 -9.17
CA HIS A 43 14.20 -0.41 -7.94
C HIS A 43 12.71 -0.31 -8.26
N VAL A 44 11.89 -1.08 -7.54
CA VAL A 44 10.45 -1.11 -7.77
C VAL A 44 9.72 -0.81 -6.45
N PRO A 45 9.00 0.32 -6.35
CA PRO A 45 8.16 0.60 -5.19
C PRO A 45 6.99 -0.38 -5.16
N VAL A 46 6.89 -1.18 -4.10
CA VAL A 46 5.83 -2.17 -3.93
C VAL A 46 5.30 -2.16 -2.50
N GLY A 47 4.01 -2.45 -2.36
CA GLY A 47 3.43 -2.79 -1.06
C GLY A 47 3.76 -4.23 -0.66
N ASP A 48 3.56 -4.57 0.61
CA ASP A 48 3.84 -5.93 1.13
C ASP A 48 3.10 -7.03 0.37
N ASP A 49 1.89 -6.76 -0.12
CA ASP A 49 1.09 -7.70 -0.88
C ASP A 49 1.65 -8.01 -2.27
N GLN A 50 2.55 -7.18 -2.80
CA GLN A 50 3.20 -7.36 -4.09
C GLN A 50 4.64 -7.91 -3.99
N LYS A 51 5.18 -8.04 -2.78
CA LYS A 51 6.54 -8.52 -2.56
C LYS A 51 6.81 -9.86 -3.24
N GLN A 52 5.88 -10.82 -3.10
CA GLN A 52 6.03 -12.15 -3.70
C GLN A 52 6.06 -12.12 -5.23
N HIS A 53 5.34 -11.19 -5.87
CA HIS A 53 5.39 -11.02 -7.32
C HIS A 53 6.72 -10.44 -7.78
N LEU A 54 7.29 -9.51 -7.00
CA LEU A 54 8.61 -8.98 -7.30
C LEU A 54 9.71 -10.04 -7.10
N GLU A 55 9.61 -10.90 -6.10
CA GLU A 55 10.52 -12.05 -5.95
C GLU A 55 10.45 -12.98 -7.17
N LEU A 56 9.25 -13.27 -7.70
CA LEU A 56 9.12 -14.01 -8.95
C LEU A 56 9.83 -13.32 -10.12
N CYS A 57 9.72 -12.00 -10.23
CA CYS A 57 10.41 -11.21 -11.25
C CYS A 57 11.94 -11.36 -11.12
N ARG A 58 12.46 -11.27 -9.90
CA ARG A 58 13.89 -11.47 -9.58
C ARG A 58 14.36 -12.88 -9.96
N ASP A 59 13.59 -13.91 -9.60
CA ASP A 59 13.89 -15.30 -9.95
C ASP A 59 13.95 -15.49 -11.47
N ILE A 60 13.03 -14.88 -12.22
CA ILE A 60 13.01 -14.93 -13.70
C ILE A 60 14.28 -14.28 -14.27
N ALA A 61 14.63 -13.07 -13.79
CA ALA A 61 15.81 -12.35 -14.24
C ALA A 61 17.10 -13.13 -13.99
N GLN A 62 17.28 -13.60 -12.75
CA GLN A 62 18.45 -14.39 -12.36
C GLN A 62 18.55 -15.70 -13.14
N LYS A 63 17.43 -16.42 -13.28
CA LYS A 63 17.42 -17.66 -14.03
C LYS A 63 17.79 -17.45 -15.49
N PHE A 64 17.24 -16.43 -16.14
CA PHE A 64 17.57 -16.10 -17.53
C PHE A 64 19.07 -15.79 -17.68
N ASN A 65 19.60 -14.90 -16.85
CA ASN A 65 21.01 -14.53 -16.89
C ASN A 65 21.92 -15.76 -16.71
N ASN A 66 21.58 -16.65 -15.78
CA ASN A 66 22.33 -17.88 -15.53
C ASN A 66 22.22 -18.90 -16.67
N ASP A 67 20.99 -19.15 -17.18
CA ASP A 67 20.76 -20.16 -18.21
C ASP A 67 21.44 -19.82 -19.54
N TYR A 68 21.59 -18.53 -19.83
CA TYR A 68 22.24 -18.04 -21.05
C TYR A 68 23.67 -17.59 -20.84
N GLU A 69 24.20 -17.69 -19.60
CA GLU A 69 25.56 -17.28 -19.24
C GLU A 69 25.88 -15.82 -19.63
N ILE A 70 24.84 -14.95 -19.56
CA ILE A 70 24.94 -13.52 -19.88
C ILE A 70 24.88 -12.72 -18.58
N GLU A 71 25.94 -12.02 -18.26
CA GLU A 71 25.99 -11.16 -17.08
C GLU A 71 25.08 -9.92 -17.30
N ASN A 72 24.11 -9.75 -16.40
CA ASN A 72 23.22 -8.56 -16.36
C ASN A 72 22.43 -8.27 -17.64
N PHE A 73 22.03 -9.29 -18.41
CA PHE A 73 21.08 -9.07 -19.49
C PHE A 73 19.75 -8.48 -18.96
N PHE A 74 19.20 -9.13 -17.92
CA PHE A 74 18.16 -8.50 -17.12
C PHE A 74 18.74 -7.95 -15.82
N ILE A 75 18.40 -6.72 -15.50
CA ILE A 75 18.67 -6.14 -14.18
C ILE A 75 17.78 -6.84 -13.16
N VAL A 76 18.36 -7.35 -12.06
CA VAL A 76 17.60 -7.93 -10.98
C VAL A 76 17.06 -6.80 -10.10
N PRO A 77 15.75 -6.50 -10.11
CA PRO A 77 15.22 -5.32 -9.45
C PRO A 77 15.19 -5.48 -7.92
N GLU A 78 15.45 -4.40 -7.19
CA GLU A 78 15.34 -4.37 -5.73
C GLU A 78 13.98 -3.82 -5.27
N PRO A 79 13.34 -4.41 -4.25
CA PRO A 79 12.10 -3.89 -3.71
C PRO A 79 12.33 -2.60 -2.91
N MET A 80 11.56 -1.57 -3.21
CA MET A 80 11.45 -0.38 -2.36
C MET A 80 10.20 -0.51 -1.50
N ILE A 81 10.34 -1.11 -0.30
CA ILE A 81 9.26 -1.24 0.67
C ILE A 81 9.50 -0.22 1.77
N LYS A 82 8.65 0.80 1.84
CA LYS A 82 8.61 1.67 3.02
C LYS A 82 8.07 0.83 4.18
N LYS A 83 8.90 0.55 5.19
CA LYS A 83 8.51 -0.23 6.38
C LYS A 83 7.43 0.47 7.20
N GLU A 84 7.48 1.80 7.24
CA GLU A 84 6.51 2.62 7.90
C GLU A 84 5.36 2.93 6.95
N PHE A 85 4.15 2.62 7.36
CA PHE A 85 2.93 2.95 6.65
C PHE A 85 2.77 2.33 5.24
N SER A 86 3.20 1.09 5.08
CA SER A 86 3.08 0.34 3.81
C SER A 86 1.63 0.07 3.38
N ARG A 87 0.64 0.29 4.26
CA ARG A 87 -0.77 0.01 4.01
C ARG A 87 -1.67 1.12 4.49
N ILE A 88 -2.28 1.83 3.53
CA ILE A 88 -3.27 2.87 3.81
C ILE A 88 -4.65 2.23 3.96
N MET A 89 -5.37 2.60 5.03
CA MET A 89 -6.68 2.08 5.35
C MET A 89 -7.78 3.02 4.87
N SER A 90 -9.01 2.47 4.75
CA SER A 90 -10.19 3.24 4.37
C SER A 90 -10.43 4.41 5.32
N LEU A 91 -10.82 5.56 4.77
CA LEU A 91 -11.20 6.73 5.59
C LEU A 91 -12.49 6.51 6.40
N LYS A 92 -13.25 5.46 6.08
CA LYS A 92 -14.49 5.09 6.80
C LYS A 92 -14.31 3.93 7.78
N ASP A 93 -13.20 3.20 7.66
CA ASP A 93 -12.94 2.03 8.50
C ASP A 93 -11.43 1.78 8.57
N GLY A 94 -10.82 2.17 9.69
CA GLY A 94 -9.38 2.03 9.91
C GLY A 94 -8.87 0.58 9.93
N LEU A 95 -9.75 -0.41 9.92
CA LEU A 95 -9.39 -1.83 9.87
C LEU A 95 -9.42 -2.42 8.45
N LYS A 96 -10.07 -1.72 7.49
CA LYS A 96 -10.16 -2.17 6.10
C LYS A 96 -9.17 -1.42 5.22
N LYS A 97 -8.48 -2.14 4.32
CA LYS A 97 -7.61 -1.53 3.31
C LYS A 97 -8.42 -0.57 2.43
N MET A 98 -7.87 0.60 2.12
CA MET A 98 -8.42 1.50 1.11
C MET A 98 -8.52 0.78 -0.24
N SER A 99 -9.69 0.80 -0.87
CA SER A 99 -9.94 0.05 -2.10
C SER A 99 -10.76 0.85 -3.10
N LYS A 100 -10.41 0.73 -4.39
CA LYS A 100 -11.17 1.30 -5.52
C LYS A 100 -12.56 0.68 -5.67
N SER A 101 -12.73 -0.58 -5.23
CA SER A 101 -13.99 -1.33 -5.35
C SER A 101 -14.99 -1.02 -4.24
N GLU A 102 -14.64 -0.20 -3.24
CA GLU A 102 -15.59 0.17 -2.20
C GLU A 102 -16.67 1.11 -2.77
N VAL A 103 -17.95 0.85 -2.41
CA VAL A 103 -19.09 1.59 -2.94
C VAL A 103 -19.04 3.06 -2.54
N SER A 104 -18.56 3.37 -1.33
CA SER A 104 -18.53 4.75 -0.83
C SER A 104 -17.30 5.50 -1.35
N GLU A 105 -17.51 6.54 -2.14
CA GLU A 105 -16.46 7.47 -2.59
C GLU A 105 -15.73 8.18 -1.42
N LEU A 106 -16.38 8.30 -0.26
CA LEU A 106 -15.80 8.89 0.96
C LEU A 106 -14.81 7.97 1.66
N SER A 107 -14.65 6.73 1.19
CA SER A 107 -13.73 5.75 1.78
C SER A 107 -12.28 5.93 1.33
N ARG A 108 -12.05 6.67 0.24
CA ARG A 108 -10.75 6.81 -0.43
C ARG A 108 -10.50 8.20 -1.00
N ILE A 109 -9.24 8.51 -1.24
CA ILE A 109 -8.81 9.64 -2.05
C ILE A 109 -8.41 9.10 -3.43
N ASN A 110 -8.96 9.68 -4.48
CA ASN A 110 -8.60 9.38 -5.86
C ASN A 110 -7.60 10.44 -6.38
N LEU A 111 -6.74 10.07 -7.31
CA LEU A 111 -5.83 11.03 -7.96
C LEU A 111 -6.57 12.10 -8.79
N THR A 112 -7.83 11.86 -9.09
CA THR A 112 -8.71 12.78 -9.82
C THR A 112 -9.55 13.69 -8.91
N ASP A 113 -9.45 13.52 -7.59
CA ASP A 113 -10.18 14.38 -6.64
C ASP A 113 -9.58 15.78 -6.65
N ASP A 114 -10.43 16.79 -6.71
CA ASP A 114 -10.02 18.17 -6.53
C ASP A 114 -9.83 18.53 -5.04
N LYS A 115 -9.30 19.72 -4.80
CA LYS A 115 -9.01 20.21 -3.45
C LYS A 115 -10.23 20.16 -2.52
N ASP A 116 -11.40 20.57 -2.99
CA ASP A 116 -12.60 20.62 -2.17
C ASP A 116 -13.13 19.22 -1.85
N GLN A 117 -13.01 18.30 -2.80
CA GLN A 117 -13.34 16.89 -2.61
C GLN A 117 -12.40 16.24 -1.57
N ILE A 118 -11.09 16.48 -1.64
CA ILE A 118 -10.12 15.98 -0.66
C ILE A 118 -10.45 16.51 0.74
N ILE A 119 -10.64 17.82 0.88
CA ILE A 119 -11.00 18.45 2.16
C ILE A 119 -12.28 17.83 2.74
N ASN A 120 -13.31 17.67 1.91
CA ASN A 120 -14.56 17.07 2.35
C ASN A 120 -14.40 15.60 2.79
N LYS A 121 -13.62 14.82 2.05
CA LYS A 121 -13.32 13.41 2.40
C LYS A 121 -12.57 13.29 3.72
N ILE A 122 -11.55 14.12 3.93
CA ILE A 122 -10.78 14.13 5.18
C ILE A 122 -11.66 14.60 6.35
N LYS A 123 -12.45 15.66 6.19
CA LYS A 123 -13.39 16.11 7.23
C LYS A 123 -14.36 15.00 7.64
N LYS A 124 -14.87 14.23 6.68
CA LYS A 124 -15.81 13.12 6.89
C LYS A 124 -15.15 11.77 7.23
N ALA A 125 -13.82 11.70 7.26
CA ALA A 125 -13.12 10.50 7.69
C ALA A 125 -13.55 10.12 9.12
N LYS A 126 -13.74 8.81 9.33
CA LYS A 126 -14.15 8.29 10.64
C LYS A 126 -13.05 8.53 11.67
N THR A 127 -13.42 9.01 12.82
CA THR A 127 -12.57 9.19 14.01
C THR A 127 -13.41 8.96 15.26
N ASP A 128 -12.76 8.65 16.36
CA ASP A 128 -13.38 8.64 17.68
C ASP A 128 -13.49 10.06 18.26
N THR A 129 -14.01 10.18 19.47
CA THR A 129 -14.27 11.46 20.17
C THR A 129 -13.16 11.86 21.14
N LEU A 130 -12.13 11.02 21.29
CA LEU A 130 -11.02 11.28 22.20
C LEU A 130 -10.00 12.26 21.57
N PRO A 131 -9.21 12.97 22.36
CA PRO A 131 -8.05 13.72 21.86
C PRO A 131 -7.10 12.79 21.08
N LEU A 132 -6.26 13.34 20.25
CA LEU A 132 -5.24 12.57 19.54
C LEU A 132 -4.30 11.85 20.52
N PRO A 133 -3.81 10.65 20.15
CA PRO A 133 -2.90 9.88 21.00
C PRO A 133 -1.63 10.63 21.33
N SER A 134 -1.13 10.44 22.55
CA SER A 134 0.15 10.98 23.00
C SER A 134 1.31 9.98 22.95
N THR A 135 1.00 8.68 22.72
CA THR A 135 1.99 7.61 22.62
C THR A 135 1.71 6.68 21.46
N ILE A 136 2.76 5.97 21.01
CA ILE A 136 2.63 4.91 19.97
C ILE A 136 1.67 3.80 20.44
N GLU A 137 1.70 3.44 21.71
CA GLU A 137 0.85 2.38 22.27
C GLU A 137 -0.64 2.73 22.25
N GLU A 138 -0.98 3.99 22.51
CA GLU A 138 -2.34 4.51 22.34
C GLU A 138 -2.76 4.54 20.87
N LEU A 139 -1.86 4.96 20.00
CA LEU A 139 -2.10 5.03 18.55
C LEU A 139 -2.39 3.63 17.98
N GLU A 140 -1.65 2.60 18.39
CA GLU A 140 -1.87 1.22 17.92
C GLU A 140 -3.27 0.68 18.26
N LYS A 141 -3.90 1.16 19.33
CA LYS A 141 -5.25 0.76 19.75
C LYS A 141 -6.36 1.54 19.00
N ARG A 142 -5.99 2.56 18.20
CA ARG A 142 -6.94 3.48 17.55
C ARG A 142 -6.70 3.50 16.04
N PRO A 143 -7.25 2.53 15.29
CA PRO A 143 -6.92 2.31 13.88
C PRO A 143 -7.24 3.51 12.98
N GLU A 144 -8.28 4.27 13.24
CA GLU A 144 -8.63 5.48 12.48
C GLU A 144 -7.60 6.60 12.70
N ALA A 145 -7.19 6.81 13.95
CA ALA A 145 -6.13 7.77 14.29
C ALA A 145 -4.81 7.36 13.65
N LYS A 146 -4.44 6.08 13.77
CA LYS A 146 -3.21 5.52 13.17
C LYS A 146 -3.19 5.72 11.66
N ASN A 147 -4.32 5.48 10.98
CA ASN A 147 -4.41 5.68 9.54
C ASN A 147 -4.18 7.14 9.15
N LEU A 148 -4.90 8.08 9.77
CA LEU A 148 -4.79 9.50 9.41
C LEU A 148 -3.43 10.10 9.78
N MET A 149 -2.89 9.77 10.96
CA MET A 149 -1.57 10.26 11.40
C MET A 149 -0.44 9.66 10.56
N GLY A 150 -0.56 8.41 10.14
CA GLY A 150 0.38 7.79 9.23
C GLY A 150 0.34 8.38 7.82
N ILE A 151 -0.84 8.74 7.31
CA ILE A 151 -0.94 9.49 6.04
C ILE A 151 -0.21 10.82 6.16
N TYR A 152 -0.42 11.57 7.26
CA TYR A 152 0.26 12.84 7.52
C TYR A 152 1.78 12.66 7.59
N SER A 153 2.26 11.71 8.39
CA SER A 153 3.68 11.36 8.54
C SER A 153 4.34 11.06 7.18
N SER A 154 3.66 10.25 6.36
CA SER A 154 4.16 9.89 5.02
C SER A 154 4.22 11.06 4.04
N LEU A 155 3.24 11.97 4.09
CA LEU A 155 3.21 13.16 3.22
C LEU A 155 4.25 14.20 3.61
N MET A 156 4.52 14.33 4.91
CA MET A 156 5.49 15.28 5.45
C MET A 156 6.91 14.72 5.52
N ASP A 157 7.10 13.43 5.20
CA ASP A 157 8.37 12.70 5.32
C ASP A 157 9.00 12.82 6.72
N VAL A 158 8.15 12.72 7.75
CA VAL A 158 8.54 12.75 9.17
C VAL A 158 8.19 11.44 9.85
N SER A 159 8.80 11.15 10.99
CA SER A 159 8.47 9.95 11.75
C SER A 159 7.04 10.00 12.33
N LEU A 160 6.48 8.83 12.64
CA LEU A 160 5.19 8.76 13.32
C LEU A 160 5.27 9.34 14.74
N GLU A 161 6.41 9.20 15.41
CA GLU A 161 6.69 9.79 16.72
C GLU A 161 6.67 11.33 16.67
N ASP A 162 7.31 11.93 15.66
CA ASP A 162 7.28 13.39 15.47
C ASP A 162 5.85 13.88 15.21
N THR A 163 5.07 13.10 14.46
CA THR A 163 3.67 13.41 14.20
C THR A 163 2.84 13.37 15.48
N ILE A 164 3.05 12.34 16.33
CA ILE A 164 2.40 12.25 17.64
C ILE A 164 2.77 13.45 18.50
N ASN A 165 4.07 13.75 18.63
CA ASN A 165 4.55 14.87 19.44
C ASN A 165 3.95 16.22 19.00
N LYS A 166 3.80 16.42 17.70
CA LYS A 166 3.23 17.67 17.12
C LYS A 166 1.73 17.82 17.42
N PHE A 167 0.98 16.73 17.44
CA PHE A 167 -0.48 16.75 17.54
C PHE A 167 -1.04 16.11 18.81
N SER A 168 -0.18 15.70 19.74
CA SER A 168 -0.57 15.15 21.02
C SER A 168 -1.65 15.98 21.70
N GLU A 169 -2.67 15.33 22.22
CA GLU A 169 -3.79 15.93 22.96
C GLU A 169 -4.67 16.94 22.19
N LYS A 170 -4.35 17.22 20.93
CA LYS A 170 -5.19 18.07 20.08
C LYS A 170 -6.46 17.32 19.63
N ASN A 171 -7.45 18.07 19.18
CA ASN A 171 -8.67 17.47 18.65
C ASN A 171 -8.52 17.07 17.17
N PHE A 172 -9.33 16.10 16.74
CA PHE A 172 -9.33 15.65 15.35
C PHE A 172 -9.72 16.73 14.33
N SER A 173 -10.47 17.75 14.72
CA SER A 173 -10.89 18.81 13.81
C SER A 173 -9.67 19.62 13.36
N GLU A 174 -8.86 20.06 14.29
CA GLU A 174 -7.60 20.79 14.03
C GLU A 174 -6.62 19.94 13.22
N PHE A 175 -6.49 18.66 13.59
CA PHE A 175 -5.61 17.75 12.86
C PHE A 175 -6.06 17.53 11.40
N LYS A 176 -7.37 17.31 11.18
CA LYS A 176 -7.92 17.12 9.83
C LYS A 176 -7.78 18.36 8.94
N GLU A 177 -7.84 19.55 9.52
CA GLU A 177 -7.53 20.79 8.80
C GLU A 177 -6.08 20.83 8.36
N ASN A 178 -5.14 20.51 9.26
CA ASN A 178 -3.71 20.41 8.93
C ASN A 178 -3.44 19.33 7.87
N LEU A 179 -4.03 18.15 8.02
CA LEU A 179 -3.90 17.07 7.03
C LEU A 179 -4.43 17.49 5.66
N SER A 180 -5.57 18.19 5.61
CA SER A 180 -6.15 18.68 4.37
C SER A 180 -5.29 19.72 3.65
N GLN A 181 -4.45 20.46 4.38
CA GLN A 181 -3.56 21.47 3.79
C GLN A 181 -2.31 20.85 3.16
N VAL A 182 -1.89 19.67 3.61
CA VAL A 182 -0.70 18.99 3.10
C VAL A 182 -1.01 17.98 2.01
N MET A 183 -2.30 17.67 1.77
CA MET A 183 -2.79 16.82 0.70
C MET A 183 -3.13 17.63 -0.55
#